data_48ba90f7c48aa6116ebdfb3b2af8c1ea
#
_entry.id   48ba90f7c48aa6116ebdfb3b2af8c1ea
#
_cell.length_a   1.000
_cell.length_b   1.000
_cell.length_c   1.000
_cell.angle_alpha   90.00
_cell.angle_beta   90.00
_cell.angle_gamma   90.00
#
_symmetry.space_group_name_H-M   'P 1'
#
loop_
_entity.id
_entity.type
_entity.pdbx_description
1 polymer ?
#
loop_
_entity_poly.entity_id
_entity_poly.type
_entity_poly.pdbx_seq_one_letter_code
_entity_poly.pdbx_strand_id
1 'polypeptide(L)'
;MKAQIWNKRIWINSYNPNELKEIFNKYLIDSGFKILGFQEHYFTPIGYTALWLLGESHFAIHTFPEECKSYIEISSCNVEYFNRFLKSVKQYKIIRENETKKV
;
A
#
# COMPACT_ATOMS: atom_id res chain seq x y z
N MET A 1 -5.61 -24.11 -14.50
CA MET A 1 -5.94 -22.88 -13.77
C MET A 1 -4.96 -21.78 -14.12
N LYS A 2 -5.46 -20.57 -14.28
CA LYS A 2 -4.62 -19.44 -14.60
C LYS A 2 -4.41 -18.57 -13.40
N ALA A 3 -3.17 -18.16 -13.17
CA ALA A 3 -2.86 -17.18 -12.14
C ALA A 3 -3.31 -15.81 -12.64
N GLN A 4 -3.88 -15.03 -11.74
CA GLN A 4 -4.29 -13.66 -12.04
C GLN A 4 -3.79 -12.76 -10.96
N ILE A 5 -3.35 -11.58 -11.35
CA ILE A 5 -2.84 -10.58 -10.41
C ILE A 5 -3.62 -9.29 -10.59
N TRP A 6 -4.09 -8.77 -9.48
CA TRP A 6 -4.72 -7.45 -9.43
C TRP A 6 -3.73 -6.51 -8.77
N ASN A 7 -3.56 -5.35 -9.36
CA ASN A 7 -2.57 -4.38 -8.90
C ASN A 7 -3.18 -2.99 -8.90
N LYS A 8 -2.86 -2.20 -7.88
CA LYS A 8 -3.35 -0.84 -7.79
C LYS A 8 -2.27 0.05 -7.22
N ARG A 9 -2.05 1.18 -7.84
CA ARG A 9 -1.09 2.18 -7.41
C ARG A 9 -1.83 3.47 -7.09
N ILE A 10 -1.52 4.07 -5.97
CA ILE A 10 -2.26 5.23 -5.48
C ILE A 10 -1.29 6.23 -4.86
N TRP A 11 -1.51 7.51 -5.15
CA TRP A 11 -0.82 8.58 -4.46
C TRP A 11 -1.73 9.09 -3.35
N ILE A 12 -1.19 9.25 -2.15
CA ILE A 12 -1.94 9.69 -1.01
C ILE A 12 -1.33 10.95 -0.42
N ASN A 13 -2.17 11.75 0.22
CA ASN A 13 -1.81 13.04 0.79
C ASN A 13 -1.42 12.88 2.27
N SER A 14 -0.43 12.06 2.52
CA SER A 14 0.06 11.81 3.86
C SER A 14 1.44 11.19 3.74
N TYR A 15 2.33 11.49 4.71
CA TYR A 15 3.69 11.00 4.63
C TYR A 15 4.33 10.74 5.99
N ASN A 16 3.53 10.64 7.04
CA ASN A 16 4.02 10.32 8.37
C ASN A 16 4.19 8.80 8.49
N PRO A 17 5.42 8.29 8.67
CA PRO A 17 5.63 6.84 8.69
C PRO A 17 4.82 6.10 9.74
N ASN A 18 4.75 6.63 10.96
CA ASN A 18 4.02 5.94 12.02
C ASN A 18 2.53 5.85 11.72
N GLU A 19 1.97 6.94 11.23
CA GLU A 19 0.54 6.97 10.87
C GLU A 19 0.27 5.99 9.73
N LEU A 20 1.09 6.03 8.70
CA LEU A 20 0.89 5.16 7.53
C LEU A 20 1.05 3.69 7.90
N LYS A 21 2.07 3.38 8.65
CA LYS A 21 2.33 2.00 9.05
C LYS A 21 1.14 1.45 9.83
N GLU A 22 0.65 2.21 10.78
CA GLU A 22 -0.42 1.77 11.64
C GLU A 22 -1.72 1.58 10.88
N ILE A 23 -2.10 2.57 10.09
CA ILE A 23 -3.39 2.53 9.44
C ILE A 23 -3.44 1.49 8.32
N PHE A 24 -2.37 1.36 7.55
CA PHE A 24 -2.38 0.38 6.46
C PHE A 24 -2.21 -1.05 6.97
N ASN A 25 -1.49 -1.22 8.05
CA ASN A 25 -1.44 -2.53 8.69
C ASN A 25 -2.85 -2.98 9.07
N LYS A 26 -3.62 -2.06 9.64
CA LYS A 26 -5.00 -2.35 10.02
C LYS A 26 -5.86 -2.64 8.80
N TYR A 27 -5.73 -1.85 7.76
CA TYR A 27 -6.52 -2.08 6.54
C TYR A 27 -6.23 -3.45 5.94
N LEU A 28 -4.97 -3.86 5.94
CA LEU A 28 -4.60 -5.17 5.40
C LEU A 28 -5.23 -6.30 6.20
N ILE A 29 -5.14 -6.21 7.53
CA ILE A 29 -5.71 -7.24 8.39
C ILE A 29 -7.22 -7.28 8.24
N ASP A 30 -7.88 -6.13 8.26
CA ASP A 30 -9.32 -6.06 8.15
C ASP A 30 -9.81 -6.60 6.82
N SER A 31 -8.99 -6.53 5.78
CA SER A 31 -9.36 -7.02 4.46
C SER A 31 -9.27 -8.53 4.34
N GLY A 32 -8.61 -9.17 5.28
CA GLY A 32 -8.46 -10.62 5.28
C GLY A 32 -7.06 -11.11 5.00
N PHE A 33 -6.15 -10.22 4.64
CA PHE A 33 -4.78 -10.61 4.35
C PHE A 33 -4.07 -11.14 5.58
N LYS A 34 -3.28 -12.18 5.37
CA LYS A 34 -2.42 -12.69 6.42
C LYS A 34 -1.04 -12.07 6.23
N ILE A 35 -0.56 -11.37 7.25
CA ILE A 35 0.75 -10.74 7.17
C ILE A 35 1.81 -11.77 7.53
N LEU A 36 2.67 -12.06 6.56
CA LEU A 36 3.72 -13.07 6.74
C LEU A 36 5.06 -12.42 7.07
N GLY A 37 5.23 -11.15 6.75
CA GLY A 37 6.46 -10.45 7.06
C GLY A 37 6.30 -8.97 6.84
N PHE A 38 7.20 -8.22 7.46
CA PHE A 38 7.18 -6.77 7.37
C PHE A 38 8.60 -6.27 7.43
N GLN A 39 8.94 -5.31 6.59
CA GLN A 39 10.26 -4.73 6.56
C GLN A 39 10.14 -3.25 6.26
N GLU A 40 10.96 -2.44 6.91
CA GLU A 40 10.90 -1.00 6.72
C GLU A 40 12.30 -0.41 6.75
N HIS A 41 12.43 0.78 6.16
CA HIS A 41 13.70 1.48 6.13
C HIS A 41 13.44 2.98 6.18
N TYR A 42 14.19 3.66 7.03
CA TYR A 42 14.18 5.11 7.12
C TYR A 42 15.42 5.64 6.42
N PHE A 43 15.21 6.43 5.40
CA PHE A 43 16.32 6.99 4.62
C PHE A 43 16.85 8.26 5.26
N THR A 44 18.12 8.54 5.03
CA THR A 44 18.76 9.74 5.50
C THR A 44 19.02 10.63 4.31
N PRO A 45 18.64 11.91 4.36
CA PRO A 45 18.10 12.64 5.49
C PRO A 45 16.60 12.46 5.72
N ILE A 46 15.83 12.07 4.69
CA ILE A 46 14.39 11.88 4.84
C ILE A 46 13.93 10.77 3.91
N GLY A 47 12.74 10.27 4.20
CA GLY A 47 12.14 9.24 3.36
C GLY A 47 11.93 7.96 4.14
N TYR A 48 10.93 7.18 3.73
CA TYR A 48 10.56 5.97 4.42
C TYR A 48 9.95 4.99 3.42
N THR A 49 10.34 3.73 3.51
CA THR A 49 9.77 2.67 2.71
C THR A 49 9.37 1.53 3.62
N ALA A 50 8.21 0.96 3.37
CA ALA A 50 7.72 -0.19 4.12
C ALA A 50 7.15 -1.21 3.15
N LEU A 51 7.39 -2.49 3.47
CA LEU A 51 6.94 -3.60 2.64
C LEU A 51 6.25 -4.62 3.53
N TRP A 52 5.07 -5.06 3.11
CA TRP A 52 4.37 -6.16 3.76
C TRP A 52 4.35 -7.35 2.84
N LEU A 53 4.84 -8.47 3.32
CA LEU A 53 4.70 -9.74 2.62
C LEU A 53 3.41 -10.37 3.09
N LEU A 54 2.52 -10.63 2.15
CA LEU A 54 1.21 -11.19 2.46
C LEU A 54 1.11 -12.57 1.83
N GLY A 55 0.08 -13.34 2.21
CA GLY A 55 -0.13 -14.62 1.57
C GLY A 55 -0.38 -14.40 0.08
N GLU A 56 0.60 -14.77 -0.75
CA GLU A 56 0.55 -14.64 -2.21
C GLU A 56 0.26 -13.21 -2.67
N SER A 57 0.70 -12.22 -1.89
CA SER A 57 0.44 -10.82 -2.18
C SER A 57 1.51 -9.97 -1.53
N HIS A 58 1.51 -8.69 -1.83
CA HIS A 58 2.40 -7.76 -1.14
C HIS A 58 1.85 -6.35 -1.23
N PHE A 59 2.30 -5.52 -0.30
CA PHE A 59 1.90 -4.12 -0.22
C PHE A 59 3.13 -3.29 0.11
N ALA A 60 3.22 -2.13 -0.50
CA ALA A 60 4.39 -1.26 -0.32
C ALA A 60 3.97 0.18 -0.12
N ILE A 61 4.74 0.90 0.69
CA ILE A 61 4.59 2.34 0.89
C ILE A 61 5.95 2.98 0.68
N HIS A 62 5.97 4.10 -0.06
CA HIS A 62 7.15 4.92 -0.24
C HIS A 62 6.76 6.36 0.03
N THR A 63 7.34 6.99 1.04
CA THR A 63 6.99 8.38 1.34
C THR A 63 7.92 9.34 0.61
N PHE A 64 7.37 10.48 0.24
CA PHE A 64 8.09 11.56 -0.40
C PHE A 64 7.78 12.85 0.37
N PRO A 65 8.38 13.01 1.56
CA PRO A 65 8.03 14.15 2.42
C PRO A 65 8.31 15.51 1.76
N GLU A 66 9.34 15.56 0.91
CA GLU A 66 9.68 16.79 0.21
C GLU A 66 8.57 17.23 -0.75
N GLU A 67 7.68 16.32 -1.12
CA GLU A 67 6.54 16.61 -1.96
C GLU A 67 5.22 16.43 -1.22
N CYS A 68 5.29 16.22 0.09
CA CYS A 68 4.11 16.10 0.97
C CYS A 68 3.15 15.01 0.52
N LYS A 69 3.66 13.89 0.05
CA LYS A 69 2.82 12.80 -0.42
C LYS A 69 3.54 11.47 -0.28
N SER A 70 2.79 10.40 -0.50
CA SER A 70 3.33 9.05 -0.50
C SER A 70 2.71 8.25 -1.62
N TYR A 71 3.42 7.24 -2.03
CA TYR A 71 3.01 6.30 -3.06
C TYR A 71 2.75 4.96 -2.40
N ILE A 72 1.60 4.36 -2.69
CA ILE A 72 1.30 3.03 -2.18
C ILE A 72 0.94 2.12 -3.34
N GLU A 73 1.25 0.85 -3.16
CA GLU A 73 0.98 -0.14 -4.20
C GLU A 73 0.62 -1.46 -3.55
N ILE A 74 -0.48 -2.07 -4.02
CA ILE A 74 -0.85 -3.40 -3.59
C ILE A 74 -0.94 -4.31 -4.81
N SER A 75 -0.44 -5.52 -4.66
CA SER A 75 -0.49 -6.53 -5.70
C SER A 75 -0.96 -7.83 -5.07
N SER A 76 -1.99 -8.44 -5.61
CA SER A 76 -2.60 -9.59 -4.98
C SER A 76 -3.24 -10.52 -6.00
N CYS A 77 -3.19 -11.81 -5.71
CA CYS A 77 -3.91 -12.80 -6.49
C CYS A 77 -5.25 -13.17 -5.85
N ASN A 78 -5.61 -12.51 -4.75
CA ASN A 78 -6.90 -12.71 -4.09
C ASN A 78 -7.78 -11.49 -4.33
N VAL A 79 -8.69 -11.59 -5.30
CA VAL A 79 -9.48 -10.43 -5.71
C VAL A 79 -10.43 -9.96 -4.61
N GLU A 80 -10.92 -10.87 -3.80
CA GLU A 80 -11.85 -10.50 -2.74
C GLU A 80 -11.17 -9.64 -1.68
N TYR A 81 -10.00 -10.06 -1.22
CA TYR A 81 -9.24 -9.28 -0.24
C TYR A 81 -8.79 -7.96 -0.87
N PHE A 82 -8.37 -8.02 -2.13
CA PHE A 82 -7.92 -6.85 -2.87
C PHE A 82 -9.03 -5.79 -2.89
N ASN A 83 -10.24 -6.19 -3.24
CA ASN A 83 -11.36 -5.26 -3.31
C ASN A 83 -11.73 -4.70 -1.94
N ARG A 84 -11.66 -5.52 -0.90
CA ARG A 84 -11.94 -5.05 0.45
C ARG A 84 -10.93 -4.00 0.87
N PHE A 85 -9.66 -4.25 0.54
CA PHE A 85 -8.59 -3.31 0.88
C PHE A 85 -8.82 -1.97 0.17
N LEU A 86 -9.14 -2.00 -1.12
CA LEU A 86 -9.36 -0.76 -1.85
C LEU A 86 -10.54 0.02 -1.28
N LYS A 87 -11.55 -0.69 -0.80
CA LYS A 87 -12.69 -0.03 -0.18
C LYS A 87 -12.28 0.72 1.07
N SER A 88 -11.41 0.13 1.88
CA SER A 88 -10.88 0.79 3.06
C SER A 88 -10.05 1.99 2.68
N VAL A 89 -9.19 1.82 1.68
CA VAL A 89 -8.28 2.88 1.26
C VAL A 89 -9.04 4.10 0.74
N LYS A 90 -10.21 3.90 0.15
CA LYS A 90 -10.98 5.03 -0.37
C LYS A 90 -11.40 6.01 0.71
N GLN A 91 -11.33 5.60 1.96
CA GLN A 91 -11.64 6.48 3.08
C GLN A 91 -10.42 7.29 3.50
N TYR A 92 -9.27 7.04 2.88
CA TYR A 92 -8.05 7.71 3.24
C TYR A 92 -7.75 8.86 2.28
N LYS A 93 -6.66 9.58 2.53
CA LYS A 93 -6.33 10.83 1.85
C LYS A 93 -5.75 10.60 0.47
N ILE A 94 -6.60 10.22 -0.47
CA ILE A 94 -6.16 9.90 -1.82
C ILE A 94 -5.98 11.17 -2.65
N ILE A 95 -4.86 11.27 -3.36
CA ILE A 95 -4.60 12.35 -4.29
C ILE A 95 -4.94 11.86 -5.70
N ARG A 96 -4.39 10.73 -6.09
CA ARG A 96 -4.56 10.23 -7.44
C ARG A 96 -4.40 8.73 -7.47
N GLU A 97 -5.30 8.05 -8.17
CA GLU A 97 -5.25 6.61 -8.28
C GLU A 97 -4.57 6.17 -9.56
N ASN A 98 -3.93 5.02 -9.43
CA ASN A 98 -3.57 4.14 -10.51
C ASN A 98 -3.47 4.73 -11.91
N GLU A 99 -2.33 5.20 -12.22
CA GLU A 99 -2.05 5.71 -13.55
C GLU A 99 -1.21 4.72 -14.34
N THR A 100 -1.57 3.45 -14.27
CA THR A 100 -0.78 2.40 -14.87
C THR A 100 -0.54 2.62 -16.36
N LYS A 101 -1.50 3.17 -17.04
CA LYS A 101 -1.35 3.43 -18.46
C LYS A 101 -0.38 4.54 -18.77
N LYS A 102 0.10 5.20 -17.75
CA LYS A 102 0.99 6.32 -17.91
C LYS A 102 2.44 5.93 -17.89
N VAL A 103 2.72 4.73 -18.03
CA VAL A 103 4.09 4.31 -17.93
C VAL A 103 5.05 5.07 -18.82
#